data_b406f09d7ca1d71e6c1607522f722bc3
#
_entry.id   b406f09d7ca1d71e6c1607522f722bc3
#
_cell.length_a   1.000
_cell.length_b   1.000
_cell.length_c   1.000
_cell.angle_alpha   90.00
_cell.angle_beta   90.00
_cell.angle_gamma   90.00
#
_symmetry.space_group_name_H-M   'P 1'
#
loop_
_entity.id
_entity.type
_entity.pdbx_description
1 polymer ?
#
loop_
_entity_poly.entity_id
_entity_poly.type
_entity_poly.pdbx_seq_one_letter_code
_entity_poly.pdbx_strand_id
1 'polypeptide(L)'
;MNETSRPLAKVLTVSDGVVHGTRDDLSGRALVEHLDANGFEVTDHRVTADGADLVAESLAAMCDGFAGLVVSTGGTGFAPRDQTPEGTRAVIEREAPGLAEAMRLCNPLGRLSRGVAGIRG
;
A
#
# COMPACT_ATOMS: atom_id res chain seq x y z
N MET A 1 -11.32 18.36 16.34
CA MET A 1 -11.65 17.36 15.31
C MET A 1 -13.14 17.05 15.40
N ASN A 2 -13.80 16.96 14.28
CA ASN A 2 -15.22 16.66 14.22
C ASN A 2 -15.42 15.17 14.46
N GLU A 3 -16.35 14.79 15.35
CA GLU A 3 -16.66 13.39 15.66
C GLU A 3 -17.13 12.61 14.43
N THR A 4 -17.74 13.29 13.44
CA THR A 4 -18.18 12.67 12.21
C THR A 4 -17.05 12.50 11.18
N SER A 5 -15.88 13.06 11.43
CA SER A 5 -14.75 12.96 10.51
C SER A 5 -14.19 11.53 10.51
N ARG A 6 -13.96 11.01 9.32
CA ARG A 6 -13.32 9.71 9.13
C ARG A 6 -11.85 9.93 8.77
N PRO A 7 -10.92 9.12 9.29
CA PRO A 7 -9.54 9.20 8.85
C PRO A 7 -9.46 8.87 7.36
N LEU A 8 -8.56 9.58 6.67
CA LEU A 8 -8.40 9.44 5.23
C LEU A 8 -7.44 8.31 4.89
N ALA A 9 -7.70 7.63 3.78
CA ALA A 9 -6.83 6.59 3.27
C ALA A 9 -6.72 6.66 1.74
N LYS A 10 -5.61 6.19 1.22
CA LYS A 10 -5.37 5.99 -0.21
C LYS A 10 -4.84 4.58 -0.43
N VAL A 11 -5.13 4.02 -1.59
CA VAL A 11 -4.73 2.65 -1.95
C VAL A 11 -3.87 2.69 -3.21
N LEU A 12 -2.75 1.97 -3.18
CA LEU A 12 -1.91 1.76 -4.35
C LEU A 12 -1.87 0.26 -4.68
N THR A 13 -2.31 -0.10 -5.86
CA THR A 13 -2.15 -1.45 -6.39
C THR A 13 -0.87 -1.51 -7.21
N VAL A 14 0.01 -2.43 -6.86
CA VAL A 14 1.28 -2.66 -7.56
C VAL A 14 1.14 -3.98 -8.33
N SER A 15 1.00 -3.92 -9.64
CA SER A 15 0.81 -5.11 -10.47
C SER A 15 1.02 -4.81 -11.95
N ASP A 16 1.99 -5.49 -12.56
CA ASP A 16 2.18 -5.46 -14.02
C ASP A 16 0.91 -5.92 -14.73
N GLY A 17 0.28 -7.00 -14.24
CA GLY A 17 -0.91 -7.57 -14.86
C GLY A 17 -2.09 -6.61 -14.86
N VAL A 18 -2.30 -5.87 -13.78
CA VAL A 18 -3.40 -4.89 -13.70
C VAL A 18 -3.13 -3.72 -14.64
N VAL A 19 -1.91 -3.20 -14.66
CA VAL A 19 -1.52 -2.09 -15.55
C VAL A 19 -1.72 -2.46 -17.01
N HIS A 20 -1.35 -3.69 -17.40
CA HIS A 20 -1.43 -4.16 -18.78
C HIS A 20 -2.82 -4.69 -19.15
N GLY A 21 -3.77 -4.72 -18.21
CA GLY A 21 -5.13 -5.17 -18.49
C GLY A 21 -5.29 -6.69 -18.58
N THR A 22 -4.28 -7.47 -18.20
CA THR A 22 -4.33 -8.94 -18.23
C THR A 22 -4.87 -9.56 -16.94
N ARG A 23 -5.09 -8.74 -15.92
CA ARG A 23 -5.61 -9.16 -14.61
C ARG A 23 -6.51 -8.08 -14.04
N ASP A 24 -7.63 -8.50 -13.42
CA ASP A 24 -8.49 -7.57 -12.68
C ASP A 24 -7.83 -7.18 -11.35
N ASP A 25 -8.09 -5.95 -10.91
CA ASP A 25 -7.60 -5.43 -9.64
C ASP A 25 -8.48 -5.89 -8.47
N LEU A 26 -8.48 -7.19 -8.20
CA LEU A 26 -9.30 -7.76 -7.14
C LEU A 26 -8.81 -7.35 -5.75
N SER A 27 -7.50 -7.42 -5.52
CA SER A 27 -6.93 -7.09 -4.19
C SER A 27 -7.06 -5.61 -3.88
N GLY A 28 -6.88 -4.73 -4.87
CA GLY A 28 -7.03 -3.29 -4.67
C GLY A 28 -8.46 -2.92 -4.32
N ARG A 29 -9.44 -3.48 -5.02
CA ARG A 29 -10.85 -3.24 -4.73
C ARG A 29 -11.25 -3.79 -3.36
N ALA A 30 -10.78 -4.99 -3.02
CA ALA A 30 -11.05 -5.58 -1.71
C ALA A 30 -10.47 -4.72 -0.58
N LEU A 31 -9.29 -4.17 -0.78
CA LEU A 31 -8.65 -3.29 0.21
C LEU A 31 -9.43 -1.99 0.39
N VAL A 32 -9.89 -1.38 -0.70
CA VAL A 32 -10.75 -0.18 -0.63
C VAL A 32 -12.02 -0.47 0.16
N GLU A 33 -12.70 -1.56 -0.13
CA GLU A 33 -13.92 -1.95 0.56
C GLU A 33 -13.66 -2.22 2.05
N HIS A 34 -12.56 -2.89 2.37
CA HIS A 34 -12.19 -3.21 3.74
C HIS A 34 -11.89 -1.94 4.56
N LEU A 35 -11.16 -1.00 3.99
CA LEU A 35 -10.87 0.27 4.63
C LEU A 35 -12.16 1.07 4.87
N ASP A 36 -13.02 1.14 3.89
CA ASP A 36 -14.30 1.84 4.02
C ASP A 36 -15.15 1.21 5.13
N ALA A 37 -15.25 -0.12 5.15
CA ALA A 37 -16.01 -0.85 6.18
C ALA A 37 -15.44 -0.66 7.59
N ASN A 38 -14.16 -0.29 7.71
CA ASN A 38 -13.48 -0.10 8.99
C ASN A 38 -13.30 1.37 9.36
N GLY A 39 -14.07 2.27 8.77
CA GLY A 39 -14.16 3.65 9.20
C GLY A 39 -13.22 4.64 8.51
N PHE A 40 -12.49 4.21 7.49
CA PHE A 40 -11.66 5.12 6.68
C PHE A 40 -12.46 5.69 5.51
N GLU A 41 -12.13 6.91 5.11
CA GLU A 41 -12.60 7.45 3.85
C GLU A 41 -11.49 7.30 2.82
N VAL A 42 -11.69 6.45 1.81
CA VAL A 42 -10.71 6.23 0.75
C VAL A 42 -10.89 7.31 -0.32
N THR A 43 -9.90 8.17 -0.46
CA THR A 43 -9.96 9.34 -1.35
C THR A 43 -9.26 9.14 -2.68
N ASP A 44 -8.45 8.09 -2.82
CA ASP A 44 -7.69 7.83 -4.06
C ASP A 44 -7.34 6.34 -4.14
N HIS A 45 -7.38 5.80 -5.35
CA HIS A 45 -6.95 4.44 -5.63
C HIS A 45 -6.19 4.45 -6.95
N ARG A 46 -4.91 4.18 -6.90
CA ARG A 46 -4.03 4.19 -8.07
C ARG A 46 -3.46 2.82 -8.33
N VAL A 47 -3.01 2.62 -9.55
CA VAL A 47 -2.36 1.39 -10.00
C VAL A 47 -1.02 1.75 -10.62
N THR A 48 0.03 1.00 -10.28
CA THR A 48 1.34 1.13 -10.90
C THR A 48 1.89 -0.24 -11.26
N ALA A 49 2.82 -0.27 -12.21
CA ALA A 49 3.55 -1.49 -12.53
C ALA A 49 4.54 -1.83 -11.39
N ASP A 50 5.01 -3.07 -11.37
CA ASP A 50 6.05 -3.49 -10.44
C ASP A 50 7.37 -2.76 -10.71
N GLY A 51 8.21 -2.68 -9.69
CA GLY A 51 9.51 -2.04 -9.74
C GLY A 51 9.67 -0.96 -8.67
N ALA A 52 10.84 -0.91 -8.04
CA ALA A 52 11.10 -0.03 -6.90
C ALA A 52 10.89 1.46 -7.23
N ASP A 53 11.36 1.90 -8.40
CA ASP A 53 11.29 3.32 -8.78
C ASP A 53 9.86 3.78 -8.99
N LEU A 54 9.04 2.98 -9.68
CA LEU A 54 7.64 3.30 -9.93
C LEU A 54 6.83 3.30 -8.63
N VAL A 55 7.09 2.34 -7.74
CA VAL A 55 6.45 2.28 -6.43
C VAL A 55 6.81 3.50 -5.61
N ALA A 56 8.10 3.83 -5.52
CA ALA A 56 8.57 5.00 -4.77
C ALA A 56 7.95 6.29 -5.29
N GLU A 57 7.94 6.48 -6.60
CA GLU A 57 7.35 7.65 -7.24
C GLU A 57 5.86 7.78 -6.94
N SER A 58 5.13 6.67 -7.07
CA SER A 58 3.69 6.65 -6.79
C SER A 58 3.39 6.96 -5.32
N LEU A 59 4.11 6.32 -4.40
CA LEU A 59 3.91 6.54 -2.96
C LEU A 59 4.23 7.99 -2.57
N ALA A 60 5.34 8.54 -3.06
CA ALA A 60 5.70 9.92 -2.77
C ALA A 60 4.62 10.90 -3.26
N ALA A 61 4.11 10.70 -4.48
CA ALA A 61 3.05 11.53 -5.03
C ALA A 61 1.75 11.42 -4.21
N MET A 62 1.39 10.23 -3.77
CA MET A 62 0.18 10.01 -2.97
C MET A 62 0.30 10.61 -1.56
N CYS A 63 1.50 10.69 -1.02
CA CYS A 63 1.75 11.28 0.30
C CYS A 63 1.84 12.80 0.27
N ASP A 64 2.08 13.40 -0.89
CA ASP A 64 2.29 14.85 -1.01
C ASP A 64 1.03 15.61 -0.59
N GLY A 65 1.17 16.48 0.41
CA GLY A 65 0.06 17.26 0.93
C GLY A 65 -1.06 16.42 1.56
N PHE A 66 -0.78 15.18 1.94
CA PHE A 66 -1.79 14.26 2.47
C PHE A 66 -1.47 13.85 3.91
N ALA A 67 -2.48 13.92 4.78
CA ALA A 67 -2.41 13.44 6.15
C ALA A 67 -3.38 12.27 6.31
N GLY A 68 -2.85 11.07 6.36
CA GLY A 68 -3.67 9.86 6.44
C GLY A 68 -2.86 8.59 6.21
N LEU A 69 -3.56 7.53 5.86
CA LEU A 69 -2.98 6.20 5.64
C LEU A 69 -2.86 5.92 4.15
N VAL A 70 -1.66 5.57 3.68
CA VAL A 70 -1.47 5.05 2.32
C VAL A 70 -1.14 3.57 2.43
N VAL A 71 -1.94 2.72 1.80
CA VAL A 71 -1.76 1.27 1.83
C VAL A 71 -1.52 0.76 0.43
N SER A 72 -0.46 -0.02 0.27
CA SER A 72 -0.19 -0.70 -1.00
C SER A 72 -0.57 -2.17 -0.93
N THR A 73 -0.88 -2.75 -2.07
CA THR A 73 -1.07 -4.18 -2.25
C THR A 73 -0.32 -4.63 -3.49
N GLY A 74 0.35 -5.79 -3.39
CA GLY A 74 1.14 -6.36 -4.48
C GLY A 74 2.64 -6.09 -4.36
N GLY A 75 3.42 -6.87 -5.07
CA GLY A 75 4.87 -6.71 -5.18
C GLY A 75 5.68 -7.00 -3.93
N THR A 76 5.17 -7.79 -2.98
CA THR A 76 5.84 -8.07 -1.71
C THR A 76 6.44 -9.48 -1.62
N GLY A 77 6.43 -10.24 -2.72
CA GLY A 77 6.94 -11.61 -2.75
C GLY A 77 8.44 -11.70 -3.05
N PHE A 78 8.83 -12.80 -3.68
CA PHE A 78 10.25 -13.14 -3.92
C PHE A 78 10.65 -13.09 -5.39
N ALA A 79 9.75 -12.75 -6.29
CA ALA A 79 10.08 -12.63 -7.70
C ALA A 79 10.96 -11.38 -7.95
N PRO A 80 11.78 -11.37 -9.00
CA PRO A 80 12.70 -10.25 -9.25
C PRO A 80 12.02 -8.88 -9.37
N ARG A 81 10.79 -8.84 -9.85
CA ARG A 81 10.06 -7.59 -9.99
C ARG A 81 9.25 -7.22 -8.76
N ASP A 82 9.18 -8.09 -7.74
CA ASP A 82 8.52 -7.80 -6.47
C ASP A 82 9.42 -6.87 -5.64
N GLN A 83 9.30 -5.57 -5.86
CA GLN A 83 10.18 -4.56 -5.26
C GLN A 83 9.40 -3.48 -4.50
N THR A 84 8.17 -3.78 -4.09
CA THR A 84 7.38 -2.86 -3.27
C THR A 84 8.06 -2.51 -1.95
N PRO A 85 8.70 -3.47 -1.23
CA PRO A 85 9.43 -3.14 -0.01
C PRO A 85 10.56 -2.13 -0.26
N GLU A 86 11.33 -2.33 -1.32
CA GLU A 86 12.43 -1.44 -1.69
C GLU A 86 11.91 -0.04 -2.05
N GLY A 87 10.82 0.04 -2.83
CA GLY A 87 10.20 1.32 -3.16
C GLY A 87 9.65 2.05 -1.94
N THR A 88 9.04 1.30 -1.01
CA THR A 88 8.52 1.85 0.24
C THR A 88 9.65 2.39 1.11
N ARG A 89 10.74 1.64 1.28
CA ARG A 89 11.90 2.09 2.06
C ARG A 89 12.52 3.37 1.51
N ALA A 90 12.46 3.57 0.20
CA ALA A 90 13.01 4.77 -0.43
C ALA A 90 12.25 6.04 -0.05
N VAL A 91 11.00 5.96 0.38
CA VAL A 91 10.15 7.13 0.64
C VAL A 91 9.76 7.31 2.10
N ILE A 92 9.87 6.31 2.95
CA ILE A 92 9.58 6.47 4.38
C ILE A 92 10.78 7.13 5.07
N GLU A 93 10.49 7.91 6.11
CA GLU A 93 11.50 8.59 6.90
C GLU A 93 11.84 7.82 8.16
N ARG A 94 10.86 7.10 8.72
CA ARG A 94 11.03 6.25 9.90
C ARG A 94 10.26 4.96 9.69
N GLU A 95 10.90 3.85 9.95
CA GLU A 95 10.27 2.54 9.80
C GLU A 95 9.42 2.21 11.03
N ALA A 96 8.28 1.54 10.82
CA ALA A 96 7.39 1.05 11.86
C ALA A 96 7.29 -0.48 11.75
N PRO A 97 8.32 -1.23 12.15
CA PRO A 97 8.38 -2.67 11.90
C PRO A 97 7.28 -3.46 12.61
N GLY A 98 6.80 -2.98 13.75
CA GLY A 98 5.72 -3.64 14.46
C GLY A 98 4.41 -3.69 13.69
N LEU A 99 4.12 -2.67 12.87
CA LEU A 99 2.94 -2.67 12.02
C LEU A 99 3.05 -3.73 10.92
N ALA A 100 4.22 -3.85 10.30
CA ALA A 100 4.46 -4.86 9.28
C ALA A 100 4.36 -6.27 9.86
N GLU A 101 4.90 -6.49 11.07
CA GLU A 101 4.76 -7.76 11.77
C GLU A 101 3.30 -8.11 12.04
N ALA A 102 2.53 -7.16 12.56
CA ALA A 102 1.11 -7.38 12.83
C ALA A 102 0.34 -7.76 11.55
N MET A 103 0.64 -7.10 10.45
CA MET A 103 0.04 -7.41 9.15
C MET A 103 0.36 -8.84 8.71
N ARG A 104 1.61 -9.27 8.88
CA ARG A 104 2.02 -10.64 8.52
C ARG A 104 1.34 -11.70 9.39
N LEU A 105 1.09 -11.40 10.66
CA LEU A 105 0.46 -12.33 11.59
C LEU A 105 -1.01 -12.57 11.31
N CYS A 106 -1.67 -11.69 10.55
CA CYS A 106 -3.09 -11.82 10.20
C CYS A 106 -3.35 -12.90 9.14
N ASN A 107 -2.32 -13.47 8.52
CA ASN A 107 -2.46 -14.44 7.44
C ASN A 107 -1.51 -15.60 7.64
N PRO A 108 -1.96 -16.87 7.47
CA PRO A 108 -1.08 -18.04 7.58
C PRO A 108 0.13 -18.01 6.65
N LEU A 109 0.01 -17.33 5.50
CA LEU A 109 1.09 -17.16 4.53
C LEU A 109 1.82 -15.82 4.69
N GLY A 110 1.57 -15.11 5.78
CA GLY A 110 2.14 -13.78 6.02
C GLY A 110 3.67 -13.77 6.00
N ARG A 111 4.30 -14.87 6.43
CA ARG A 111 5.76 -15.00 6.41
C ARG A 111 6.37 -14.89 5.01
N LEU A 112 5.56 -15.02 3.98
CA LEU A 112 6.00 -14.89 2.59
C LEU A 112 5.95 -13.45 2.09
N SER A 113 5.44 -12.52 2.89
CA SER A 113 5.41 -11.11 2.56
C SER A 113 6.65 -10.41 3.13
N ARG A 114 7.34 -9.65 2.28
CA ARG A 114 8.46 -8.79 2.68
C ARG A 114 8.00 -7.35 2.92
N GLY A 115 6.71 -7.15 3.11
CA GLY A 115 6.10 -5.82 3.27
C GLY A 115 6.74 -4.98 4.36
N VAL A 116 6.75 -3.66 4.14
CA VAL A 116 7.36 -2.66 5.02
C VAL A 116 6.31 -1.62 5.40
N ALA A 117 6.37 -1.13 6.60
CA ALA A 117 5.51 -0.05 7.08
C ALA A 117 6.38 1.06 7.67
N GLY A 118 5.94 2.31 7.52
CA GLY A 118 6.69 3.45 8.02
C GLY A 118 5.92 4.74 7.97
N ILE A 119 6.61 5.82 8.31
CA ILE A 119 6.06 7.16 8.41
C ILE A 119 6.82 8.07 7.45
N ARG A 120 6.08 8.93 6.75
CA ARG A 120 6.62 9.99 5.91
C ARG A 120 5.97 11.32 6.31
N GLY A 121 6.81 12.30 6.67
CA GLY A 121 6.33 13.63 7.12
C GLY A 121 5.98 13.74 8.58
#